data_d5b48ae7d6760a29f843790fa86794c4
#
_entry.id   d5b48ae7d6760a29f843790fa86794c4
#
_cell.length_a   1.000
_cell.length_b   1.000
_cell.length_c   1.000
_cell.angle_alpha   90.00
_cell.angle_beta   90.00
_cell.angle_gamma   90.00
#
_symmetry.space_group_name_H-M   'P 1'
#
loop_
_entity.id
_entity.type
_entity.pdbx_description
1 polymer ?
#
loop_
_entity_poly.entity_id
_entity_poly.type
_entity_poly.pdbx_seq_one_letter_code
_entity_poly.pdbx_strand_id
1 'polypeptide(L)'
;MAHTVAHGANAIILGSPAKKVLVLGAGMAGLVAAYELTQLGHNVTVLEARTRPGGRVHTLREPFADGLYAEEGAARIPDNHNLTLKYVKQFELPLEPFYPSQLNAVRFDRGSREEVSIDGFTDAMTRNYGGELGGGPERWQKIKGGSDLLPKAFATRLQDKIIYGAPVVRIEQDPKAARVVFMKTGARQMLTADAVLVTIPFSVLRNIDLPALTDRKRDVIGRVHYDAVSRVYLQTKTRFWEARGLNGFAFTSGAIEIWQPTWSQPGPRGILMTYARPGEAERITQLKESDRIETTLKQLDGIFSGLRANFERGATKCWLDDEWSRGAWAFVGFTDFATAIANEGRIHFAGEHLSPWFSWMQGALSSGLRAVKEIDEAQYPAVAL
;
A
#
# COMPACT_ATOMS: atom_id res chain seq x y z
N MET A 1 -58.81 -23.55 -30.10
CA MET A 1 -57.98 -23.44 -28.87
C MET A 1 -56.78 -22.57 -29.21
N ALA A 2 -56.84 -21.31 -28.79
CA ALA A 2 -55.78 -20.33 -29.03
C ALA A 2 -54.83 -20.31 -27.79
N HIS A 3 -53.57 -20.64 -28.02
CA HIS A 3 -52.56 -20.53 -26.97
C HIS A 3 -52.02 -19.09 -26.96
N THR A 4 -52.39 -18.37 -25.91
CA THR A 4 -51.83 -17.05 -25.60
C THR A 4 -50.41 -17.24 -25.03
N VAL A 5 -49.37 -16.85 -25.76
CA VAL A 5 -47.99 -16.76 -25.25
C VAL A 5 -47.87 -15.48 -24.50
N ALA A 6 -47.68 -15.60 -23.19
CA ALA A 6 -47.36 -14.45 -22.31
C ALA A 6 -45.91 -14.04 -22.57
N HIS A 7 -45.71 -12.83 -23.08
CA HIS A 7 -44.40 -12.18 -23.14
C HIS A 7 -44.02 -11.74 -21.73
N GLY A 8 -43.04 -12.41 -21.15
CA GLY A 8 -42.41 -11.99 -19.91
C GLY A 8 -41.72 -10.63 -20.12
N ALA A 9 -42.21 -9.61 -19.43
CA ALA A 9 -41.53 -8.33 -19.36
C ALA A 9 -40.17 -8.53 -18.67
N ASN A 10 -39.09 -8.34 -19.42
CA ASN A 10 -37.76 -8.18 -18.86
C ASN A 10 -37.82 -6.94 -17.95
N ALA A 11 -37.80 -7.17 -16.63
CA ALA A 11 -37.58 -6.11 -15.68
C ALA A 11 -36.19 -5.52 -15.96
N ILE A 12 -36.16 -4.33 -16.50
CA ILE A 12 -34.95 -3.51 -16.57
C ILE A 12 -34.56 -3.29 -15.10
N ILE A 13 -33.51 -3.96 -14.64
CA ILE A 13 -32.88 -3.61 -13.37
C ILE A 13 -32.31 -2.20 -13.59
N LEU A 14 -33.08 -1.19 -13.19
CA LEU A 14 -32.59 0.18 -13.12
C LEU A 14 -31.45 0.17 -12.11
N GLY A 15 -30.22 0.37 -12.58
CA GLY A 15 -29.06 0.57 -11.72
C GLY A 15 -29.33 1.72 -10.73
N SER A 16 -28.65 1.70 -9.61
CA SER A 16 -28.76 2.78 -8.61
C SER A 16 -28.56 4.14 -9.30
N PRO A 17 -29.29 5.20 -8.91
CA PRO A 17 -29.09 6.54 -9.49
C PRO A 17 -27.61 6.96 -9.39
N ALA A 18 -27.07 7.54 -10.46
CA ALA A 18 -25.72 8.02 -10.50
C ALA A 18 -25.48 9.06 -9.38
N LYS A 19 -24.47 8.84 -8.56
CA LYS A 19 -24.09 9.71 -7.45
C LYS A 19 -22.81 10.47 -7.77
N LYS A 20 -22.67 11.67 -7.23
CA LYS A 20 -21.40 12.38 -7.16
C LYS A 20 -20.62 11.91 -5.95
N VAL A 21 -19.44 11.32 -6.16
CA VAL A 21 -18.63 10.71 -5.10
C VAL A 21 -17.26 11.37 -5.05
N LEU A 22 -16.86 11.84 -3.87
CA LEU A 22 -15.48 12.27 -3.61
C LEU A 22 -14.73 11.15 -2.91
N VAL A 23 -13.59 10.74 -3.50
CA VAL A 23 -12.67 9.76 -2.91
C VAL A 23 -11.44 10.50 -2.40
N LEU A 24 -11.13 10.35 -1.11
CA LEU A 24 -10.05 11.07 -0.46
C LEU A 24 -8.83 10.15 -0.30
N GLY A 25 -7.84 10.34 -1.16
CA GLY A 25 -6.63 9.54 -1.28
C GLY A 25 -6.60 8.67 -2.54
N ALA A 26 -5.51 8.76 -3.31
CA ALA A 26 -5.20 7.89 -4.45
C ALA A 26 -4.26 6.73 -4.06
N GLY A 27 -4.42 6.17 -2.86
CA GLY A 27 -3.87 4.87 -2.46
C GLY A 27 -4.65 3.72 -3.10
N MET A 28 -4.23 2.47 -2.88
CA MET A 28 -4.88 1.30 -3.51
C MET A 28 -6.37 1.20 -3.23
N ALA A 29 -6.81 1.50 -1.99
CA ALA A 29 -8.23 1.46 -1.62
C ALA A 29 -9.05 2.53 -2.37
N GLY A 30 -8.53 3.76 -2.45
CA GLY A 30 -9.21 4.85 -3.17
C GLY A 30 -9.21 4.64 -4.67
N LEU A 31 -8.11 4.16 -5.24
CA LEU A 31 -7.99 3.91 -6.68
C LEU A 31 -8.94 2.81 -7.15
N VAL A 32 -9.01 1.67 -6.45
CA VAL A 32 -9.95 0.62 -6.83
C VAL A 32 -11.39 1.08 -6.66
N ALA A 33 -11.70 1.80 -5.58
CA ALA A 33 -13.06 2.31 -5.37
C ALA A 33 -13.45 3.33 -6.43
N ALA A 34 -12.57 4.26 -6.77
CA ALA A 34 -12.82 5.24 -7.83
C ALA A 34 -13.02 4.58 -9.19
N TYR A 35 -12.20 3.55 -9.50
CA TYR A 35 -12.32 2.78 -10.73
C TYR A 35 -13.66 2.06 -10.83
N GLU A 36 -14.03 1.26 -9.82
CA GLU A 36 -15.27 0.48 -9.85
C GLU A 36 -16.52 1.37 -9.79
N LEU A 37 -16.52 2.44 -8.96
CA LEU A 37 -17.63 3.42 -8.94
C LEU A 37 -17.81 4.09 -10.30
N THR A 38 -16.71 4.39 -11.01
CA THR A 38 -16.79 4.92 -12.38
C THR A 38 -17.39 3.91 -13.35
N GLN A 39 -17.06 2.61 -13.22
CA GLN A 39 -17.65 1.55 -14.05
C GLN A 39 -19.16 1.40 -13.78
N LEU A 40 -19.62 1.64 -12.54
CA LEU A 40 -21.02 1.65 -12.16
C LEU A 40 -21.77 2.94 -12.61
N GLY A 41 -21.10 3.89 -13.27
CA GLY A 41 -21.70 5.10 -13.79
C GLY A 41 -21.76 6.29 -12.82
N HIS A 42 -21.10 6.20 -11.66
CA HIS A 42 -21.03 7.34 -10.73
C HIS A 42 -20.08 8.44 -11.23
N ASN A 43 -20.37 9.69 -10.83
CA ASN A 43 -19.49 10.82 -11.09
C ASN A 43 -18.44 10.93 -9.98
N VAL A 44 -17.22 10.44 -10.23
CA VAL A 44 -16.15 10.30 -9.24
C VAL A 44 -15.10 11.38 -9.42
N THR A 45 -14.67 11.99 -8.29
CA THR A 45 -13.47 12.82 -8.20
C THR A 45 -12.59 12.31 -7.05
N VAL A 46 -11.30 12.15 -7.32
CA VAL A 46 -10.30 11.71 -6.33
C VAL A 46 -9.46 12.91 -5.92
N LEU A 47 -9.30 13.15 -4.63
CA LEU A 47 -8.36 14.15 -4.08
C LEU A 47 -7.15 13.43 -3.51
N GLU A 48 -5.96 13.73 -4.02
CA GLU A 48 -4.68 13.16 -3.57
C GLU A 48 -3.74 14.27 -3.11
N ALA A 49 -3.20 14.10 -1.90
CA ALA A 49 -2.28 15.09 -1.32
C ALA A 49 -0.92 15.13 -2.04
N ARG A 50 -0.44 13.98 -2.49
CA ARG A 50 0.82 13.85 -3.24
C ARG A 50 0.65 14.27 -4.70
N THR A 51 1.78 14.32 -5.41
CA THR A 51 1.83 14.51 -6.87
C THR A 51 1.81 13.20 -7.66
N ARG A 52 1.60 12.06 -6.98
CA ARG A 52 1.62 10.71 -7.54
C ARG A 52 0.52 9.83 -6.92
N PRO A 53 0.04 8.81 -7.65
CA PRO A 53 -0.84 7.79 -7.07
C PRO A 53 -0.05 6.76 -6.24
N GLY A 54 -0.77 5.86 -5.59
CA GLY A 54 -0.27 4.64 -4.95
C GLY A 54 -0.08 4.74 -3.44
N GLY A 55 0.05 5.96 -2.89
CA GLY A 55 0.29 6.12 -1.44
C GLY A 55 1.51 5.35 -0.97
N ARG A 56 1.28 4.27 -0.18
CA ARG A 56 2.32 3.35 0.35
C ARG A 56 2.77 2.26 -0.64
N VAL A 57 2.31 2.28 -1.87
CA VAL A 57 2.83 1.49 -3.01
C VAL A 57 3.64 2.43 -3.89
N HIS A 58 4.94 2.36 -3.77
CA HIS A 58 5.87 3.22 -4.51
C HIS A 58 7.20 2.51 -4.76
N THR A 59 7.69 2.64 -5.97
CA THR A 59 8.97 2.08 -6.42
C THR A 59 10.00 3.19 -6.56
N LEU A 60 11.07 3.08 -5.78
CA LEU A 60 12.21 4.00 -5.79
C LEU A 60 13.12 3.66 -6.97
N ARG A 61 13.40 4.65 -7.81
CA ARG A 61 14.33 4.53 -8.94
C ARG A 61 15.57 5.40 -8.74
N GLU A 62 15.37 6.62 -8.32
CA GLU A 62 16.47 7.49 -7.93
C GLU A 62 16.88 7.23 -6.46
N PRO A 63 18.16 7.27 -6.11
CA PRO A 63 19.29 7.71 -6.95
C PRO A 63 20.04 6.56 -7.66
N PHE A 64 19.40 5.41 -7.92
CA PHE A 64 20.07 4.23 -8.45
C PHE A 64 20.55 4.41 -9.90
N ALA A 65 21.69 3.78 -10.22
CA ALA A 65 22.23 3.77 -11.57
C ALA A 65 21.60 2.67 -12.44
N ASP A 66 21.80 2.75 -13.76
CA ASP A 66 21.43 1.73 -14.75
C ASP A 66 19.93 1.36 -14.76
N GLY A 67 19.06 2.26 -14.29
CA GLY A 67 17.63 2.02 -14.22
C GLY A 67 17.22 0.99 -13.15
N LEU A 68 18.10 0.65 -12.21
CA LEU A 68 17.77 -0.20 -11.07
C LEU A 68 16.67 0.44 -10.23
N TYR A 69 15.87 -0.42 -9.59
CA TYR A 69 14.78 0.01 -8.74
C TYR A 69 14.58 -0.93 -7.53
N ALA A 70 13.98 -0.39 -6.50
CA ALA A 70 13.59 -1.13 -5.31
C ALA A 70 12.28 -0.57 -4.74
N GLU A 71 11.53 -1.37 -4.01
CA GLU A 71 10.25 -0.94 -3.43
C GLU A 71 10.44 -0.14 -2.15
N GLU A 72 9.81 1.02 -2.04
CA GLU A 72 9.71 1.74 -0.76
C GLU A 72 8.64 1.13 0.16
N GLY A 73 7.57 0.64 -0.42
CA GLY A 73 6.40 0.11 0.28
C GLY A 73 6.09 -1.34 -0.05
N ALA A 74 4.85 -1.61 -0.42
CA ALA A 74 4.38 -2.95 -0.75
C ALA A 74 5.19 -3.54 -1.93
N ALA A 75 5.68 -4.76 -1.73
CA ALA A 75 6.56 -5.43 -2.68
C ALA A 75 6.11 -6.86 -3.03
N ARG A 76 5.50 -7.55 -2.07
CA ARG A 76 5.20 -8.98 -2.11
C ARG A 76 3.72 -9.20 -2.44
N ILE A 77 3.45 -10.18 -3.30
CA ILE A 77 2.10 -10.60 -3.68
C ILE A 77 2.01 -12.11 -3.45
N PRO A 78 1.48 -12.55 -2.31
CA PRO A 78 1.14 -13.95 -2.06
C PRO A 78 0.15 -14.50 -3.09
N ASP A 79 0.20 -15.80 -3.36
CA ASP A 79 -0.63 -16.48 -4.35
C ASP A 79 -2.13 -16.52 -3.99
N ASN A 80 -2.47 -16.32 -2.71
CA ASN A 80 -3.85 -16.21 -2.23
C ASN A 80 -4.40 -14.78 -2.23
N HIS A 81 -3.62 -13.79 -2.69
CA HIS A 81 -4.05 -12.41 -2.82
C HIS A 81 -4.86 -12.21 -4.12
N ASN A 82 -6.01 -12.86 -4.19
CA ASN A 82 -6.85 -12.98 -5.38
C ASN A 82 -7.28 -11.64 -6.00
N LEU A 83 -7.55 -10.61 -5.18
CA LEU A 83 -7.92 -9.28 -5.69
C LEU A 83 -6.71 -8.57 -6.29
N THR A 84 -5.55 -8.64 -5.64
CA THR A 84 -4.32 -8.07 -6.17
C THR A 84 -3.98 -8.73 -7.50
N LEU A 85 -3.99 -10.06 -7.55
CA LEU A 85 -3.72 -10.85 -8.76
C LEU A 85 -4.77 -10.60 -9.86
N LYS A 86 -6.05 -10.42 -9.50
CA LYS A 86 -7.11 -10.05 -10.44
C LYS A 86 -6.74 -8.78 -11.22
N TYR A 87 -6.40 -7.69 -10.51
CA TYR A 87 -6.10 -6.41 -11.17
C TYR A 87 -4.74 -6.40 -11.85
N VAL A 88 -3.73 -7.12 -11.34
CA VAL A 88 -2.46 -7.34 -12.02
C VAL A 88 -2.69 -8.00 -13.38
N LYS A 89 -3.51 -9.07 -13.42
CA LYS A 89 -3.89 -9.76 -14.66
C LYS A 89 -4.74 -8.86 -15.56
N GLN A 90 -5.74 -8.17 -15.02
CA GLN A 90 -6.64 -7.29 -15.78
C GLN A 90 -5.89 -6.14 -16.46
N PHE A 91 -4.81 -5.68 -15.86
CA PHE A 91 -3.98 -4.60 -16.39
C PHE A 91 -2.73 -5.10 -17.12
N GLU A 92 -2.63 -6.42 -17.32
CA GLU A 92 -1.55 -7.08 -18.07
C GLU A 92 -0.15 -6.77 -17.51
N LEU A 93 -0.06 -6.62 -16.18
CA LEU A 93 1.22 -6.33 -15.53
C LEU A 93 2.03 -7.63 -15.38
N PRO A 94 3.31 -7.66 -15.82
CA PRO A 94 4.12 -8.85 -15.73
C PRO A 94 4.50 -9.18 -14.29
N LEU A 95 4.35 -10.46 -13.93
CA LEU A 95 4.77 -10.99 -12.63
C LEU A 95 6.07 -11.78 -12.76
N GLU A 96 6.84 -11.78 -11.68
CA GLU A 96 8.00 -12.63 -11.49
C GLU A 96 8.09 -13.09 -10.04
N PRO A 97 8.80 -14.20 -9.72
CA PRO A 97 8.99 -14.64 -8.35
C PRO A 97 9.60 -13.55 -7.47
N PHE A 98 9.21 -13.48 -6.20
CA PHE A 98 9.79 -12.52 -5.27
C PHE A 98 11.22 -12.93 -4.88
N TYR A 99 11.44 -14.23 -4.65
CA TYR A 99 12.75 -14.80 -4.36
C TYR A 99 13.35 -15.46 -5.60
N PRO A 100 14.69 -15.39 -5.78
CA PRO A 100 15.37 -16.22 -6.78
C PRO A 100 15.31 -17.69 -6.38
N SER A 101 15.26 -18.59 -7.36
CA SER A 101 15.25 -20.04 -7.15
C SER A 101 16.63 -20.65 -6.96
N GLN A 102 17.68 -19.86 -7.14
CA GLN A 102 19.08 -20.31 -7.11
C GLN A 102 19.86 -19.58 -6.03
N LEU A 103 20.98 -20.15 -5.65
CA LEU A 103 21.90 -19.66 -4.65
C LEU A 103 21.29 -19.67 -3.23
N ASN A 104 22.15 -19.58 -2.23
CA ASN A 104 21.75 -19.66 -0.83
C ASN A 104 21.44 -18.27 -0.26
N ALA A 105 20.51 -18.23 0.69
CA ALA A 105 20.29 -17.10 1.56
C ALA A 105 21.18 -17.22 2.82
N VAL A 106 21.23 -16.17 3.64
CA VAL A 106 21.95 -16.16 4.89
C VAL A 106 20.99 -16.06 6.07
N ARG A 107 21.16 -16.95 7.03
CA ARG A 107 20.64 -16.80 8.39
C ARG A 107 21.74 -16.23 9.28
N PHE A 108 21.45 -15.13 9.97
CA PHE A 108 22.39 -14.49 10.88
C PHE A 108 21.77 -14.34 12.26
N ASP A 109 22.30 -15.07 13.23
CA ASP A 109 21.78 -15.09 14.60
C ASP A 109 22.93 -14.96 15.63
N ARG A 110 22.89 -13.92 16.45
CA ARG A 110 23.82 -13.65 17.55
C ARG A 110 25.29 -13.81 17.16
N GLY A 111 25.66 -13.33 15.97
CA GLY A 111 27.02 -13.44 15.44
C GLY A 111 27.33 -14.74 14.70
N SER A 112 26.44 -15.73 14.74
CA SER A 112 26.54 -16.95 13.93
C SER A 112 25.95 -16.70 12.54
N ARG A 113 26.68 -17.09 11.50
CA ARG A 113 26.30 -17.00 10.10
C ARG A 113 26.16 -18.39 9.51
N GLU A 114 24.99 -18.69 8.98
CA GLU A 114 24.64 -19.94 8.33
C GLU A 114 24.13 -19.67 6.92
N GLU A 115 24.58 -20.46 5.95
CA GLU A 115 24.02 -20.43 4.59
C GLU A 115 22.89 -21.44 4.51
N VAL A 116 21.71 -20.98 4.06
CA VAL A 116 20.52 -21.79 3.99
C VAL A 116 19.98 -21.81 2.56
N SER A 117 19.44 -22.95 2.13
CA SER A 117 18.72 -23.01 0.87
C SER A 117 17.54 -22.05 0.85
N ILE A 118 17.04 -21.71 -0.32
CA ILE A 118 15.85 -20.84 -0.43
C ILE A 118 14.64 -21.48 0.28
N ASP A 119 14.47 -22.79 0.20
CA ASP A 119 13.39 -23.49 0.91
C ASP A 119 13.55 -23.37 2.42
N GLY A 120 14.76 -23.59 2.95
CA GLY A 120 15.05 -23.41 4.38
C GLY A 120 14.86 -21.95 4.84
N PHE A 121 15.14 -20.98 3.97
CA PHE A 121 14.89 -19.57 4.22
C PHE A 121 13.39 -19.29 4.28
N THR A 122 12.61 -19.74 3.28
CA THR A 122 11.16 -19.51 3.22
C THR A 122 10.40 -20.24 4.33
N ASP A 123 10.86 -21.44 4.73
CA ASP A 123 10.35 -22.14 5.89
C ASP A 123 10.57 -21.37 7.20
N ALA A 124 11.76 -20.77 7.36
CA ALA A 124 12.05 -19.93 8.52
C ALA A 124 11.18 -18.66 8.51
N MET A 125 10.95 -18.05 7.35
CA MET A 125 10.04 -16.93 7.20
C MET A 125 8.60 -17.30 7.56
N THR A 126 8.11 -18.45 7.12
CA THR A 126 6.76 -18.96 7.47
C THR A 126 6.62 -19.14 8.98
N ARG A 127 7.63 -19.70 9.66
CA ARG A 127 7.61 -19.83 11.12
C ARG A 127 7.60 -18.49 11.86
N ASN A 128 8.32 -17.49 11.34
CA ASN A 128 8.40 -16.17 11.97
C ASN A 128 7.14 -15.32 11.79
N TYR A 129 6.43 -15.51 10.68
CA TYR A 129 5.24 -14.72 10.36
C TYR A 129 3.92 -15.38 10.74
N GLY A 130 3.97 -16.66 11.18
CA GLY A 130 2.76 -17.44 11.44
C GLY A 130 1.90 -17.63 10.19
N GLY A 131 0.73 -18.24 10.35
CA GLY A 131 -0.24 -18.45 9.24
C GLY A 131 -0.86 -17.19 8.64
N GLU A 132 -0.48 -16.00 9.08
CA GLU A 132 -1.01 -14.71 8.60
C GLU A 132 -0.65 -14.41 7.15
N LEU A 133 0.38 -15.06 6.61
CA LEU A 133 0.93 -14.74 5.29
C LEU A 133 0.27 -15.48 4.13
N GLY A 134 -0.69 -16.34 4.41
CA GLY A 134 -1.46 -17.07 3.40
C GLY A 134 -0.60 -17.59 2.24
N GLY A 135 -0.32 -18.87 2.21
CA GLY A 135 0.59 -19.46 1.22
C GLY A 135 2.07 -19.42 1.66
N GLY A 136 2.90 -20.34 1.14
CA GLY A 136 4.31 -20.34 1.43
C GLY A 136 5.03 -19.18 0.75
N PRO A 137 6.01 -18.55 1.42
CA PRO A 137 6.79 -17.47 0.83
C PRO A 137 7.46 -17.81 -0.48
N GLU A 138 7.72 -19.08 -0.75
CA GLU A 138 8.26 -19.61 -2.01
C GLU A 138 7.37 -19.32 -3.23
N ARG A 139 6.07 -19.06 -3.01
CA ARG A 139 5.09 -18.73 -4.05
C ARG A 139 4.79 -17.24 -4.16
N TRP A 140 5.52 -16.41 -3.41
CA TRP A 140 5.34 -14.97 -3.50
C TRP A 140 5.87 -14.44 -4.83
N GLN A 141 5.14 -13.48 -5.36
CA GLN A 141 5.45 -12.79 -6.60
C GLN A 141 5.65 -11.31 -6.37
N LYS A 142 6.25 -10.65 -7.35
CA LYS A 142 6.37 -9.20 -7.46
C LYS A 142 6.03 -8.76 -8.88
N ILE A 143 5.64 -7.49 -9.06
CA ILE A 143 5.43 -6.93 -10.38
C ILE A 143 6.79 -6.57 -10.97
N LYS A 144 7.12 -7.14 -12.12
CA LYS A 144 8.34 -6.80 -12.86
C LYS A 144 8.25 -5.35 -13.35
N GLY A 145 9.26 -4.54 -13.08
CA GLY A 145 9.26 -3.10 -13.35
C GLY A 145 8.81 -2.24 -12.17
N GLY A 146 8.28 -2.86 -11.09
CA GLY A 146 7.94 -2.20 -9.85
C GLY A 146 6.45 -2.25 -9.50
N SER A 147 6.17 -2.33 -8.20
CA SER A 147 4.79 -2.43 -7.69
C SER A 147 3.96 -1.18 -7.97
N ASP A 148 4.59 -0.03 -8.19
CA ASP A 148 3.92 1.23 -8.53
C ASP A 148 3.24 1.22 -9.92
N LEU A 149 3.51 0.22 -10.74
CA LEU A 149 2.79 0.00 -12.00
C LEU A 149 1.30 -0.27 -11.77
N LEU A 150 0.95 -0.95 -10.68
CA LEU A 150 -0.45 -1.25 -10.38
C LEU A 150 -1.28 0.01 -10.06
N PRO A 151 -0.90 0.88 -9.11
CA PRO A 151 -1.62 2.14 -8.90
C PRO A 151 -1.55 3.08 -10.11
N LYS A 152 -0.48 3.08 -10.89
CA LYS A 152 -0.38 3.83 -12.14
C LYS A 152 -1.37 3.34 -13.18
N ALA A 153 -1.57 2.03 -13.30
CA ALA A 153 -2.54 1.44 -14.23
C ALA A 153 -3.99 1.83 -13.89
N PHE A 154 -4.34 1.91 -12.59
CA PHE A 154 -5.62 2.48 -12.17
C PHE A 154 -5.72 3.96 -12.51
N ALA A 155 -4.68 4.74 -12.16
CA ALA A 155 -4.68 6.19 -12.39
C ALA A 155 -4.81 6.55 -13.88
N THR A 156 -4.15 5.80 -14.76
CA THR A 156 -4.30 5.98 -16.22
C THR A 156 -5.74 5.78 -16.69
N ARG A 157 -6.49 4.86 -16.07
CA ARG A 157 -7.91 4.61 -16.41
C ARG A 157 -8.87 5.62 -15.80
N LEU A 158 -8.44 6.28 -14.74
CA LEU A 158 -9.20 7.36 -14.09
C LEU A 158 -8.94 8.74 -14.71
N GLN A 159 -7.86 8.87 -15.49
CA GLN A 159 -7.50 10.08 -16.23
C GLN A 159 -7.59 11.37 -15.39
N ASP A 160 -8.41 12.32 -15.83
CA ASP A 160 -8.63 13.64 -15.23
C ASP A 160 -9.46 13.64 -13.93
N LYS A 161 -9.93 12.47 -13.50
CA LYS A 161 -10.69 12.34 -12.24
C LYS A 161 -9.84 12.52 -10.98
N ILE A 162 -8.51 12.51 -11.07
CA ILE A 162 -7.60 12.63 -9.92
C ILE A 162 -7.02 14.04 -9.86
N ILE A 163 -7.30 14.74 -8.78
CA ILE A 163 -6.71 16.04 -8.47
C ILE A 163 -5.53 15.81 -7.51
N TYR A 164 -4.33 15.89 -8.03
CA TYR A 164 -3.08 15.77 -7.26
C TYR A 164 -2.71 17.08 -6.54
N GLY A 165 -1.88 17.01 -5.49
CA GLY A 165 -1.46 18.17 -4.71
C GLY A 165 -2.65 18.86 -4.04
N ALA A 166 -3.62 18.06 -3.58
CA ALA A 166 -4.89 18.48 -3.03
C ALA A 166 -5.11 17.92 -1.60
N PRO A 167 -4.27 18.27 -0.60
CA PRO A 167 -4.45 17.80 0.75
C PRO A 167 -5.77 18.28 1.34
N VAL A 168 -6.55 17.32 1.85
CA VAL A 168 -7.81 17.57 2.53
C VAL A 168 -7.54 18.14 3.92
N VAL A 169 -8.29 19.18 4.31
CA VAL A 169 -8.13 19.86 5.59
C VAL A 169 -9.41 19.84 6.44
N ARG A 170 -10.57 19.59 5.84
CA ARG A 170 -11.85 19.50 6.55
C ARG A 170 -12.86 18.64 5.79
N ILE A 171 -13.66 17.85 6.54
CA ILE A 171 -14.76 17.05 6.02
C ILE A 171 -16.00 17.34 6.86
N GLU A 172 -17.07 17.76 6.22
CA GLU A 172 -18.34 18.04 6.86
C GLU A 172 -19.52 17.52 6.03
N GLN A 173 -20.66 17.37 6.66
CA GLN A 173 -21.91 16.96 6.01
C GLN A 173 -23.14 17.58 6.67
N ASP A 174 -24.21 17.61 5.91
CA ASP A 174 -25.57 17.83 6.38
C ASP A 174 -26.52 16.80 5.74
N PRO A 175 -27.82 16.83 6.00
CA PRO A 175 -28.76 15.90 5.38
C PRO A 175 -28.78 15.93 3.85
N LYS A 176 -28.34 17.03 3.23
CA LYS A 176 -28.39 17.23 1.78
C LYS A 176 -27.12 16.79 1.07
N ALA A 177 -25.92 17.04 1.66
CA ALA A 177 -24.65 16.81 0.98
C ALA A 177 -23.50 16.63 1.96
N ALA A 178 -22.42 16.00 1.49
CA ALA A 178 -21.11 16.06 2.09
C ALA A 178 -20.24 17.11 1.39
N ARG A 179 -19.39 17.78 2.16
CA ARG A 179 -18.47 18.84 1.69
C ARG A 179 -17.05 18.54 2.14
N VAL A 180 -16.11 18.71 1.24
CA VAL A 180 -14.69 18.51 1.49
C VAL A 180 -13.93 19.77 1.17
N VAL A 181 -13.19 20.31 2.16
CA VAL A 181 -12.27 21.43 1.98
C VAL A 181 -10.86 20.89 1.84
N PHE A 182 -10.17 21.35 0.83
CA PHE A 182 -8.78 20.97 0.53
C PHE A 182 -7.97 22.20 0.10
N MET A 183 -6.64 22.05 0.18
CA MET A 183 -5.72 23.06 -0.31
C MET A 183 -5.33 22.78 -1.76
N LYS A 184 -5.31 23.79 -2.61
CA LYS A 184 -4.80 23.68 -3.99
C LYS A 184 -4.08 24.98 -4.36
N THR A 185 -2.82 24.88 -4.76
CA THR A 185 -2.00 26.07 -5.11
C THR A 185 -2.04 27.18 -4.07
N GLY A 186 -1.97 26.81 -2.77
CA GLY A 186 -1.98 27.74 -1.65
C GLY A 186 -3.37 28.27 -1.23
N ALA A 187 -4.43 27.97 -1.99
CA ALA A 187 -5.80 28.41 -1.69
C ALA A 187 -6.68 27.28 -1.16
N ARG A 188 -7.63 27.61 -0.27
CA ARG A 188 -8.69 26.68 0.13
C ARG A 188 -9.73 26.58 -0.98
N GLN A 189 -10.04 25.35 -1.35
CA GLN A 189 -11.14 25.03 -2.28
C GLN A 189 -12.12 24.07 -1.60
N MET A 190 -13.35 24.03 -2.07
CA MET A 190 -14.39 23.15 -1.55
C MET A 190 -15.10 22.42 -2.69
N LEU A 191 -15.34 21.13 -2.50
CA LEU A 191 -16.20 20.32 -3.35
C LEU A 191 -17.35 19.74 -2.53
N THR A 192 -18.49 19.61 -3.19
CA THR A 192 -19.72 19.02 -2.63
C THR A 192 -20.04 17.73 -3.37
N ALA A 193 -20.52 16.72 -2.65
CA ALA A 193 -20.88 15.41 -3.20
C ALA A 193 -22.04 14.76 -2.45
N ASP A 194 -22.63 13.73 -3.06
CA ASP A 194 -23.63 12.87 -2.41
C ASP A 194 -23.01 11.96 -1.38
N ALA A 195 -21.78 11.48 -1.65
CA ALA A 195 -21.00 10.64 -0.76
C ALA A 195 -19.52 11.01 -0.77
N VAL A 196 -18.86 10.77 0.35
CA VAL A 196 -17.41 10.88 0.53
C VAL A 196 -16.84 9.55 0.97
N LEU A 197 -15.84 9.05 0.27
CA LEU A 197 -15.06 7.89 0.68
C LEU A 197 -13.69 8.32 1.21
N VAL A 198 -13.48 8.16 2.50
CA VAL A 198 -12.21 8.45 3.17
C VAL A 198 -11.30 7.22 3.08
N THR A 199 -10.19 7.34 2.35
CA THR A 199 -9.14 6.31 2.28
C THR A 199 -7.79 6.80 2.82
N ILE A 200 -7.83 7.95 3.50
CA ILE A 200 -6.67 8.56 4.17
C ILE A 200 -6.31 7.68 5.39
N PRO A 201 -5.03 7.36 5.62
CA PRO A 201 -4.60 6.66 6.84
C PRO A 201 -5.05 7.40 8.09
N PHE A 202 -5.51 6.69 9.13
CA PHE A 202 -5.99 7.33 10.36
C PHE A 202 -4.89 8.11 11.08
N SER A 203 -3.61 7.72 10.91
CA SER A 203 -2.44 8.49 11.36
C SER A 203 -2.38 9.92 10.80
N VAL A 204 -2.93 10.14 9.61
CA VAL A 204 -3.05 11.45 8.95
C VAL A 204 -4.43 12.05 9.21
N LEU A 205 -5.48 11.26 9.10
CA LEU A 205 -6.89 11.69 9.22
C LEU A 205 -7.17 12.38 10.56
N ARG A 206 -6.54 11.94 11.65
CA ARG A 206 -6.67 12.55 12.99
C ARG A 206 -6.26 14.03 13.08
N ASN A 207 -5.54 14.53 12.07
CA ASN A 207 -5.11 15.93 11.99
C ASN A 207 -5.99 16.77 11.04
N ILE A 208 -7.05 16.17 10.49
CA ILE A 208 -8.04 16.84 9.63
C ILE A 208 -9.23 17.23 10.50
N ASP A 209 -9.81 18.38 10.22
CA ASP A 209 -11.03 18.83 10.90
C ASP A 209 -12.24 17.99 10.47
N LEU A 210 -12.85 17.27 11.43
CA LEU A 210 -13.88 16.26 11.20
C LEU A 210 -15.16 16.55 12.03
N PRO A 211 -15.80 17.72 11.90
CA PRO A 211 -16.98 18.07 12.71
C PRO A 211 -18.18 17.16 12.42
N ALA A 212 -18.17 16.50 11.26
CA ALA A 212 -19.25 15.63 10.83
C ALA A 212 -19.27 14.25 11.49
N LEU A 213 -18.20 13.87 12.19
CA LEU A 213 -18.07 12.55 12.81
C LEU A 213 -18.45 12.58 14.28
N THR A 214 -19.00 11.46 14.77
CA THR A 214 -19.27 11.25 16.19
C THR A 214 -17.98 11.25 17.01
N ASP A 215 -18.08 11.60 18.30
CA ASP A 215 -16.93 11.55 19.23
C ASP A 215 -16.33 10.14 19.26
N ARG A 216 -17.15 9.12 19.30
CA ARG A 216 -16.72 7.71 19.30
C ARG A 216 -15.86 7.38 18.06
N LYS A 217 -16.25 7.85 16.89
CA LYS A 217 -15.49 7.64 15.65
C LYS A 217 -14.16 8.40 15.69
N ARG A 218 -14.19 9.66 16.15
CA ARG A 218 -12.96 10.47 16.31
C ARG A 218 -11.98 9.85 17.31
N ASP A 219 -12.47 9.30 18.42
CA ASP A 219 -11.67 8.59 19.41
C ASP A 219 -10.99 7.36 18.83
N VAL A 220 -11.71 6.55 18.04
CA VAL A 220 -11.12 5.41 17.34
C VAL A 220 -10.04 5.85 16.37
N ILE A 221 -10.32 6.84 15.52
CA ILE A 221 -9.32 7.42 14.59
C ILE A 221 -8.10 7.92 15.34
N GLY A 222 -8.31 8.57 16.49
CA GLY A 222 -7.24 9.16 17.32
C GLY A 222 -6.26 8.12 17.89
N ARG A 223 -6.75 6.96 18.32
CA ARG A 223 -5.96 5.95 19.04
C ARG A 223 -5.36 4.83 18.17
N VAL A 224 -5.77 4.68 16.90
CA VAL A 224 -5.19 3.64 16.03
C VAL A 224 -3.70 3.87 15.88
N HIS A 225 -2.92 2.90 16.31
CA HIS A 225 -1.46 2.91 16.16
C HIS A 225 -1.06 2.45 14.74
N TYR A 226 -0.03 3.08 14.21
CA TYR A 226 0.59 2.70 12.94
C TYR A 226 2.01 2.23 13.20
N ASP A 227 2.32 1.03 12.76
CA ASP A 227 3.64 0.44 12.89
C ASP A 227 4.68 1.14 12.04
N ALA A 228 5.90 1.19 12.59
CA ALA A 228 7.05 1.71 11.90
C ALA A 228 7.64 0.68 10.94
N VAL A 229 8.06 1.13 9.78
CA VAL A 229 8.99 0.42 8.89
C VAL A 229 9.99 1.40 8.34
N SER A 230 11.25 0.99 8.37
CA SER A 230 12.35 1.74 7.75
C SER A 230 13.12 0.83 6.79
N ARG A 231 13.54 1.40 5.69
CA ARG A 231 14.36 0.73 4.67
C ARG A 231 15.60 1.55 4.39
N VAL A 232 16.72 0.87 4.30
CA VAL A 232 17.99 1.43 3.84
C VAL A 232 18.44 0.62 2.63
N TYR A 233 18.74 1.30 1.56
CA TYR A 233 19.14 0.73 0.28
C TYR A 233 20.62 1.00 0.05
N LEU A 234 21.37 -0.03 -0.32
CA LEU A 234 22.80 0.04 -0.58
C LEU A 234 23.06 -0.50 -1.99
N GLN A 235 23.28 0.39 -2.96
CA GLN A 235 23.68 0.00 -4.29
C GLN A 235 25.14 -0.38 -4.32
N THR A 236 25.46 -1.46 -5.03
CA THR A 236 26.80 -2.01 -5.19
C THR A 236 27.23 -2.05 -6.65
N LYS A 237 28.57 -1.95 -6.89
CA LYS A 237 29.17 -2.03 -8.23
C LYS A 237 28.86 -3.34 -8.94
N THR A 238 28.83 -4.42 -8.18
CA THR A 238 28.50 -5.77 -8.66
C THR A 238 27.67 -6.51 -7.62
N ARG A 239 27.01 -7.59 -8.03
CA ARG A 239 26.40 -8.58 -7.12
C ARG A 239 27.48 -9.53 -6.59
N PHE A 240 28.47 -8.99 -5.90
CA PHE A 240 29.68 -9.72 -5.45
C PHE A 240 29.38 -10.93 -4.58
N TRP A 241 28.21 -10.98 -3.94
CA TRP A 241 27.73 -12.12 -3.16
C TRP A 241 27.44 -13.35 -4.03
N GLU A 242 27.05 -13.19 -5.30
CA GLU A 242 26.77 -14.30 -6.23
C GLU A 242 27.99 -15.16 -6.48
N ALA A 243 29.19 -14.54 -6.58
CA ALA A 243 30.46 -15.26 -6.69
C ALA A 243 30.78 -16.15 -5.47
N ARG A 244 30.05 -16.00 -4.38
CA ARG A 244 30.16 -16.82 -3.16
C ARG A 244 28.99 -17.77 -2.98
N GLY A 245 28.18 -17.99 -3.99
CA GLY A 245 27.02 -18.88 -3.91
C GLY A 245 25.80 -18.30 -3.20
N LEU A 246 25.76 -16.95 -2.98
CA LEU A 246 24.70 -16.31 -2.22
C LEU A 246 23.75 -15.50 -3.13
N ASN A 247 22.47 -15.45 -2.75
CA ASN A 247 21.44 -14.73 -3.48
C ASN A 247 21.20 -13.28 -2.97
N GLY A 248 21.89 -12.86 -1.91
CA GLY A 248 21.75 -11.52 -1.33
C GLY A 248 20.55 -11.35 -0.38
N PHE A 249 19.77 -12.39 -0.15
CA PHE A 249 18.74 -12.39 0.90
C PHE A 249 19.32 -12.88 2.23
N ALA A 250 18.86 -12.26 3.32
CA ALA A 250 19.20 -12.71 4.65
C ALA A 250 18.08 -12.37 5.65
N PHE A 251 18.03 -13.12 6.74
CA PHE A 251 17.27 -12.72 7.90
C PHE A 251 18.12 -12.80 9.17
N THR A 252 17.80 -11.92 10.11
CA THR A 252 18.46 -11.90 11.40
C THR A 252 17.49 -12.33 12.49
N SER A 253 18.00 -12.74 13.65
CA SER A 253 17.18 -12.96 14.85
C SER A 253 16.56 -11.69 15.41
N GLY A 254 16.95 -10.53 14.88
CA GLY A 254 16.37 -9.23 15.19
C GLY A 254 15.24 -8.82 14.24
N ALA A 255 14.88 -7.56 14.31
CA ALA A 255 13.78 -6.98 13.53
C ALA A 255 14.18 -6.57 12.09
N ILE A 256 15.24 -7.16 11.52
CA ILE A 256 15.75 -6.80 10.19
C ILE A 256 15.77 -8.01 9.26
N GLU A 257 15.15 -7.85 8.10
CA GLU A 257 15.36 -8.70 6.93
C GLU A 257 16.23 -7.96 5.92
N ILE A 258 17.03 -8.71 5.17
CA ILE A 258 17.80 -8.16 4.05
C ILE A 258 17.23 -8.76 2.76
N TRP A 259 16.92 -7.90 1.81
CA TRP A 259 16.39 -8.27 0.50
C TRP A 259 17.32 -7.80 -0.62
N GLN A 260 17.34 -8.58 -1.69
CA GLN A 260 18.04 -8.24 -2.92
C GLN A 260 17.02 -8.06 -4.07
N PRO A 261 16.39 -6.89 -4.21
CA PRO A 261 15.28 -6.67 -5.16
C PRO A 261 15.71 -6.71 -6.63
N THR A 262 17.01 -6.63 -6.89
CA THR A 262 17.58 -6.48 -8.25
C THR A 262 18.05 -7.79 -8.88
N TRP A 263 17.78 -8.95 -8.30
CA TRP A 263 18.25 -10.25 -8.77
C TRP A 263 17.82 -10.57 -10.22
N SER A 264 16.66 -10.05 -10.65
CA SER A 264 16.11 -10.22 -11.98
C SER A 264 16.34 -9.00 -12.91
N GLN A 265 16.97 -7.93 -12.41
CA GLN A 265 17.21 -6.73 -13.18
C GLN A 265 18.55 -6.83 -13.96
N PRO A 266 18.66 -6.20 -15.14
CA PRO A 266 19.85 -6.33 -15.98
C PRO A 266 21.08 -5.65 -15.39
N GLY A 267 22.25 -6.02 -15.91
CA GLY A 267 23.53 -5.43 -15.55
C GLY A 267 24.19 -6.06 -14.32
N PRO A 268 25.42 -5.66 -14.02
CA PRO A 268 26.23 -6.24 -12.93
C PRO A 268 25.88 -5.67 -11.56
N ARG A 269 25.32 -4.44 -11.50
CA ARG A 269 25.00 -3.77 -10.23
C ARG A 269 23.90 -4.48 -9.46
N GLY A 270 23.92 -4.31 -8.16
CA GLY A 270 22.90 -4.84 -7.27
C GLY A 270 22.47 -3.84 -6.20
N ILE A 271 21.37 -4.11 -5.54
CA ILE A 271 20.92 -3.40 -4.35
C ILE A 271 20.70 -4.42 -3.25
N LEU A 272 21.35 -4.23 -2.10
CA LEU A 272 20.95 -4.84 -0.84
C LEU A 272 20.11 -3.83 -0.08
N MET A 273 18.95 -4.23 0.41
CA MET A 273 18.11 -3.37 1.21
C MET A 273 17.71 -4.02 2.52
N THR A 274 17.58 -3.23 3.57
CA THR A 274 16.99 -3.67 4.82
C THR A 274 15.48 -3.46 4.83
N TYR A 275 14.79 -4.35 5.53
CA TYR A 275 13.42 -4.19 5.94
C TYR A 275 13.40 -4.25 7.47
N ALA A 276 13.49 -3.08 8.09
CA ALA A 276 13.47 -2.95 9.55
C ALA A 276 12.02 -2.79 10.03
N ARG A 277 11.67 -3.57 11.05
CA ARG A 277 10.35 -3.62 11.70
C ARG A 277 10.31 -2.74 12.95
N PRO A 278 9.14 -2.61 13.60
CA PRO A 278 8.99 -1.87 14.85
C PRO A 278 10.09 -2.18 15.87
N GLY A 279 10.52 -1.18 16.62
CA GLY A 279 11.69 -1.19 17.49
C GLY A 279 12.93 -0.73 16.76
N GLU A 280 13.40 -1.48 15.77
CA GLU A 280 14.57 -1.09 14.96
C GLU A 280 14.23 0.01 13.95
N ALA A 281 13.01 0.00 13.39
CA ALA A 281 12.58 1.03 12.46
C ALA A 281 12.52 2.42 13.11
N GLU A 282 12.03 2.52 14.35
CA GLU A 282 12.02 3.77 15.11
C GLU A 282 13.43 4.24 15.40
N ARG A 283 14.33 3.32 15.80
CA ARG A 283 15.75 3.66 16.06
C ARG A 283 16.43 4.21 14.80
N ILE A 284 16.22 3.57 13.66
CA ILE A 284 16.76 4.02 12.35
C ILE A 284 16.17 5.38 11.99
N THR A 285 14.87 5.58 12.21
CA THR A 285 14.19 6.83 11.87
C THR A 285 14.78 8.04 12.60
N GLN A 286 15.24 7.87 13.83
CA GLN A 286 15.86 8.95 14.62
C GLN A 286 17.23 9.41 14.11
N LEU A 287 17.88 8.61 13.27
CA LEU A 287 19.19 8.93 12.70
C LEU A 287 19.06 9.87 11.50
N LYS A 288 20.10 10.64 11.20
CA LYS A 288 20.24 11.35 9.92
C LYS A 288 20.43 10.32 8.79
N GLU A 289 20.08 10.69 7.57
CA GLU A 289 20.17 9.77 6.43
C GLU A 289 21.57 9.19 6.23
N SER A 290 22.61 10.02 6.31
CA SER A 290 24.01 9.57 6.25
C SER A 290 24.33 8.50 7.28
N ASP A 291 23.86 8.68 8.50
CA ASP A 291 24.13 7.78 9.62
C ASP A 291 23.33 6.48 9.51
N ARG A 292 22.11 6.55 8.95
CA ARG A 292 21.30 5.37 8.58
C ARG A 292 22.06 4.48 7.60
N ILE A 293 22.61 5.10 6.54
CA ILE A 293 23.40 4.40 5.50
C ILE A 293 24.66 3.79 6.08
N GLU A 294 25.46 4.59 6.79
CA GLU A 294 26.74 4.16 7.35
C GLU A 294 26.57 3.03 8.39
N THR A 295 25.60 3.17 9.30
CA THR A 295 25.30 2.14 10.30
C THR A 295 24.87 0.83 9.63
N THR A 296 23.97 0.92 8.64
CA THR A 296 23.51 -0.25 7.89
C THR A 296 24.64 -0.87 7.08
N LEU A 297 25.46 -0.08 6.42
CA LEU A 297 26.61 -0.56 5.67
C LEU A 297 27.57 -1.35 6.56
N LYS A 298 27.85 -0.85 7.76
CA LYS A 298 28.69 -1.54 8.74
C LYS A 298 28.06 -2.87 9.20
N GLN A 299 26.76 -2.89 9.49
CA GLN A 299 26.06 -4.09 9.92
C GLN A 299 26.04 -5.16 8.81
N LEU A 300 25.71 -4.76 7.59
CA LEU A 300 25.59 -5.70 6.47
C LEU A 300 26.93 -6.17 5.94
N ASP A 301 28.01 -5.41 6.09
CA ASP A 301 29.36 -5.86 5.72
C ASP A 301 29.82 -7.06 6.58
N GLY A 302 29.32 -7.18 7.82
CA GLY A 302 29.49 -8.36 8.67
C GLY A 302 28.75 -9.61 8.17
N ILE A 303 27.65 -9.43 7.40
CA ILE A 303 26.86 -10.53 6.83
C ILE A 303 27.36 -10.85 5.41
N PHE A 304 27.57 -9.83 4.59
CA PHE A 304 28.04 -9.90 3.22
C PHE A 304 29.42 -9.24 3.11
N SER A 305 30.46 -9.92 3.57
CA SER A 305 31.84 -9.42 3.61
C SER A 305 32.27 -8.87 2.24
N GLY A 306 32.82 -7.65 2.22
CA GLY A 306 33.18 -6.92 1.00
C GLY A 306 32.12 -5.96 0.48
N LEU A 307 31.00 -5.81 1.19
CA LEU A 307 29.96 -4.86 0.82
C LEU A 307 30.49 -3.42 0.79
N ARG A 308 31.28 -3.03 1.81
CA ARG A 308 31.85 -1.68 1.88
C ARG A 308 32.74 -1.36 0.68
N ALA A 309 33.55 -2.30 0.20
CA ALA A 309 34.42 -2.11 -0.97
C ALA A 309 33.61 -2.01 -2.29
N ASN A 310 32.44 -2.62 -2.33
CA ASN A 310 31.53 -2.60 -3.48
C ASN A 310 30.48 -1.49 -3.42
N PHE A 311 30.30 -0.83 -2.30
CA PHE A 311 29.28 0.21 -2.13
C PHE A 311 29.52 1.41 -3.05
N GLU A 312 28.45 1.92 -3.68
CA GLU A 312 28.47 3.09 -4.53
C GLU A 312 27.62 4.23 -3.96
N ARG A 313 26.38 3.96 -3.59
CA ARG A 313 25.41 4.93 -3.09
C ARG A 313 24.32 4.28 -2.27
N GLY A 314 23.64 5.08 -1.46
CA GLY A 314 22.53 4.63 -0.66
C GLY A 314 21.32 5.58 -0.73
N ALA A 315 20.20 5.08 -0.27
CA ALA A 315 18.97 5.83 -0.06
C ALA A 315 18.24 5.28 1.16
N THR A 316 17.31 6.04 1.72
CA THR A 316 16.52 5.59 2.87
C THR A 316 15.04 5.92 2.71
N LYS A 317 14.18 5.10 3.31
CA LYS A 317 12.77 5.39 3.48
C LYS A 317 12.33 5.03 4.89
N CYS A 318 11.88 6.04 5.63
CA CYS A 318 11.27 5.89 6.95
C CYS A 318 9.78 6.26 6.86
N TRP A 319 8.89 5.29 7.07
CA TRP A 319 7.45 5.54 6.90
C TRP A 319 6.85 6.38 8.02
N LEU A 320 7.48 6.45 9.22
CA LEU A 320 7.06 7.37 10.29
C LEU A 320 7.24 8.84 9.91
N ASP A 321 8.33 9.16 9.19
CA ASP A 321 8.65 10.52 8.74
C ASP A 321 7.82 10.94 7.51
N ASP A 322 7.11 10.00 6.91
CA ASP A 322 6.33 10.29 5.71
C ASP A 322 5.07 11.10 6.04
N GLU A 323 5.01 12.32 5.55
CA GLU A 323 3.97 13.31 5.85
C GLU A 323 2.54 12.78 5.64
N TRP A 324 2.32 12.01 4.57
CA TRP A 324 1.00 11.55 4.14
C TRP A 324 0.70 10.09 4.49
N SER A 325 1.55 9.46 5.30
CA SER A 325 1.34 8.10 5.79
C SER A 325 1.51 8.00 7.31
N ARG A 326 2.55 8.66 7.87
CA ARG A 326 2.88 8.67 9.30
C ARG A 326 2.84 7.26 9.91
N GLY A 327 3.45 6.32 9.20
CA GLY A 327 3.51 4.90 9.52
C GLY A 327 3.31 4.00 8.31
N ALA A 328 3.65 2.74 8.44
CA ALA A 328 3.66 1.77 7.35
C ALA A 328 2.32 1.04 7.19
N TRP A 329 1.75 0.55 8.27
CA TRP A 329 0.44 -0.11 8.32
C TRP A 329 -0.16 0.01 9.72
N ALA A 330 -1.45 -0.35 9.87
CA ALA A 330 -2.08 -0.42 11.17
C ALA A 330 -2.95 -1.66 11.32
N PHE A 331 -3.02 -2.13 12.56
CA PHE A 331 -4.03 -3.07 13.02
C PHE A 331 -5.06 -2.32 13.86
N VAL A 332 -6.31 -2.38 13.45
CA VAL A 332 -7.43 -1.88 14.26
C VAL A 332 -7.91 -2.99 15.15
N GLY A 333 -7.82 -2.81 16.46
CA GLY A 333 -8.24 -3.80 17.44
C GLY A 333 -9.70 -4.26 17.25
N PHE A 334 -10.01 -5.50 17.58
CA PHE A 334 -11.34 -6.11 17.36
C PHE A 334 -12.49 -5.31 17.96
N THR A 335 -12.29 -4.68 19.13
CA THR A 335 -13.29 -3.85 19.81
C THR A 335 -13.62 -2.56 19.06
N ASP A 336 -12.69 -2.05 18.28
CA ASP A 336 -12.80 -0.79 17.54
C ASP A 336 -13.17 -1.00 16.08
N PHE A 337 -12.95 -2.21 15.56
CA PHE A 337 -13.06 -2.49 14.12
C PHE A 337 -14.45 -2.15 13.57
N ALA A 338 -15.51 -2.57 14.25
CA ALA A 338 -16.88 -2.26 13.83
C ALA A 338 -17.15 -0.75 13.76
N THR A 339 -16.64 0.01 14.74
CA THR A 339 -16.74 1.47 14.72
C THR A 339 -15.87 2.08 13.61
N ALA A 340 -14.67 1.55 13.43
CA ALA A 340 -13.73 2.07 12.42
C ALA A 340 -14.25 1.92 10.99
N ILE A 341 -14.90 0.80 10.65
CA ILE A 341 -15.42 0.54 9.29
C ILE A 341 -16.78 1.18 9.02
N ALA A 342 -17.60 1.43 10.06
CA ALA A 342 -18.94 1.93 9.87
C ALA A 342 -18.95 3.30 9.16
N ASN A 343 -19.83 3.46 8.18
CA ASN A 343 -20.09 4.77 7.62
C ASN A 343 -20.84 5.67 8.62
N GLU A 344 -20.69 6.97 8.52
CA GLU A 344 -21.46 7.96 9.27
C GLU A 344 -22.14 8.90 8.29
N GLY A 345 -23.44 8.67 8.09
CA GLY A 345 -24.23 9.39 7.10
C GLY A 345 -23.69 9.19 5.67
N ARG A 346 -23.17 10.25 5.07
CA ARG A 346 -22.62 10.28 3.71
C ARG A 346 -21.12 9.99 3.64
N ILE A 347 -20.48 9.74 4.79
CA ILE A 347 -19.03 9.53 4.90
C ILE A 347 -18.75 8.06 5.10
N HIS A 348 -18.06 7.45 4.15
CA HIS A 348 -17.63 6.06 4.12
C HIS A 348 -16.12 5.97 4.35
N PHE A 349 -15.65 4.78 4.76
CA PHE A 349 -14.25 4.56 5.12
C PHE A 349 -13.70 3.30 4.49
N ALA A 350 -12.49 3.38 3.90
CA ALA A 350 -11.73 2.23 3.42
C ALA A 350 -10.23 2.45 3.63
N GLY A 351 -9.46 1.41 3.53
CA GLY A 351 -8.01 1.40 3.72
C GLY A 351 -7.57 -0.01 4.14
N GLU A 352 -6.27 -0.32 4.04
CA GLU A 352 -5.78 -1.64 4.44
C GLU A 352 -6.06 -1.94 5.93
N HIS A 353 -6.02 -0.90 6.79
CA HIS A 353 -6.31 -0.97 8.21
C HIS A 353 -7.80 -1.30 8.52
N LEU A 354 -8.69 -1.20 7.55
CA LEU A 354 -10.12 -1.51 7.64
C LEU A 354 -10.47 -2.82 6.92
N SER A 355 -9.54 -3.79 6.95
CA SER A 355 -9.68 -5.11 6.37
C SER A 355 -9.00 -6.16 7.24
N PRO A 356 -9.47 -7.43 7.24
CA PRO A 356 -8.74 -8.55 7.83
C PRO A 356 -7.34 -8.76 7.22
N TRP A 357 -7.12 -8.30 5.99
CA TRP A 357 -5.85 -8.32 5.28
C TRP A 357 -5.05 -7.03 5.50
N PHE A 358 -4.99 -6.52 6.75
CA PHE A 358 -4.18 -5.33 7.06
C PHE A 358 -2.71 -5.52 6.65
N SER A 359 -1.97 -4.44 6.46
CA SER A 359 -0.58 -4.41 5.95
C SER A 359 -0.38 -4.82 4.47
N TRP A 360 -1.42 -5.23 3.74
CA TRP A 360 -1.33 -5.73 2.38
C TRP A 360 -2.12 -4.90 1.37
N MET A 361 -1.68 -4.91 0.11
CA MET A 361 -2.46 -4.38 -1.02
C MET A 361 -3.84 -5.05 -1.12
N GLN A 362 -3.90 -6.36 -0.86
CA GLN A 362 -5.13 -7.15 -0.82
C GLN A 362 -6.18 -6.53 0.10
N GLY A 363 -5.77 -6.10 1.30
CA GLY A 363 -6.68 -5.48 2.27
C GLY A 363 -7.18 -4.11 1.82
N ALA A 364 -6.31 -3.32 1.21
CA ALA A 364 -6.71 -2.04 0.63
C ALA A 364 -7.75 -2.23 -0.47
N LEU A 365 -7.53 -3.18 -1.40
CA LEU A 365 -8.48 -3.51 -2.46
C LEU A 365 -9.81 -4.03 -1.90
N SER A 366 -9.75 -4.96 -0.94
CA SER A 366 -10.95 -5.55 -0.31
C SER A 366 -11.81 -4.50 0.37
N SER A 367 -11.21 -3.63 1.18
CA SER A 367 -11.94 -2.54 1.86
C SER A 367 -12.50 -1.51 0.88
N GLY A 368 -11.76 -1.20 -0.19
CA GLY A 368 -12.24 -0.32 -1.26
C GLY A 368 -13.48 -0.87 -1.95
N LEU A 369 -13.47 -2.17 -2.32
CA LEU A 369 -14.62 -2.84 -2.94
C LEU A 369 -15.84 -2.95 -2.00
N ARG A 370 -15.62 -3.15 -0.71
CA ARG A 370 -16.70 -3.07 0.29
C ARG A 370 -17.36 -1.70 0.28
N ALA A 371 -16.56 -0.63 0.31
CA ALA A 371 -17.06 0.73 0.29
C ALA A 371 -17.77 1.10 -1.03
N VAL A 372 -17.32 0.54 -2.16
CA VAL A 372 -18.05 0.67 -3.45
C VAL A 372 -19.48 0.18 -3.32
N LYS A 373 -19.66 -1.05 -2.79
CA LYS A 373 -20.99 -1.62 -2.58
C LYS A 373 -21.84 -0.77 -1.63
N GLU A 374 -21.27 -0.34 -0.51
CA GLU A 374 -21.96 0.53 0.46
C GLU A 374 -22.45 1.83 -0.19
N ILE A 375 -21.62 2.49 -1.02
CA ILE A 375 -21.95 3.74 -1.69
C ILE A 375 -22.99 3.52 -2.80
N ASP A 376 -22.84 2.47 -3.59
CA ASP A 376 -23.78 2.16 -4.68
C ASP A 376 -25.18 1.84 -4.14
N GLU A 377 -25.29 1.04 -3.08
CA GLU A 377 -26.56 0.68 -2.46
C GLU A 377 -27.16 1.77 -1.55
N ALA A 378 -26.36 2.78 -1.16
CA ALA A 378 -26.83 3.84 -0.25
C ALA A 378 -27.97 4.67 -0.86
N GLN A 379 -29.02 4.88 -0.07
CA GLN A 379 -30.11 5.81 -0.40
C GLN A 379 -29.95 7.06 0.45
N TYR A 380 -29.54 8.15 -0.17
CA TYR A 380 -29.49 9.44 0.50
C TYR A 380 -30.81 10.17 0.29
N PRO A 381 -31.33 10.88 1.31
CA PRO A 381 -32.55 11.68 1.14
C PRO A 381 -32.39 12.60 -0.08
N ALA A 382 -33.35 12.58 -0.98
CA ALA A 382 -33.38 13.51 -2.10
C ALA A 382 -33.47 14.93 -1.55
N VAL A 383 -32.69 15.83 -2.13
CA VAL A 383 -32.88 17.28 -1.88
C VAL A 383 -34.26 17.63 -2.42
N ALA A 384 -35.23 17.92 -1.53
CA ALA A 384 -36.44 18.58 -1.96
C ALA A 384 -36.02 19.92 -2.59
N LEU A 385 -36.24 20.06 -3.89
CA LEU A 385 -36.00 21.28 -4.65
C LEU A 385 -36.88 22.41 -4.12
#